data_1a30bbe3ef0418179c1fba84a73f900d
#
_entry.id   1a30bbe3ef0418179c1fba84a73f900d
#
_cell.length_a   1.000
_cell.length_b   1.000
_cell.length_c   1.000
_cell.angle_alpha   90.00
_cell.angle_beta   90.00
_cell.angle_gamma   90.00
#
_symmetry.space_group_name_H-M   'P 1'
#
loop_
_entity.id
_entity.type
_entity.pdbx_description
1 polymer ?
#
loop_
_entity_poly.entity_id
_entity_poly.type
_entity_poly.pdbx_seq_one_letter_code
_entity_poly.pdbx_strand_id
1 'polypeptide(L)'
;MVGNSSIITEDLSCPFVLGAHYNGEAKSGYHNADNRVKAIHTKSGHKLIFTEDESILLTDKNGNVIKLDTQGKNIEISAPETINITAKNINLKASDSIDFDANVNITETAGKAKRSDIGGDMFVYVNGALTEVIEGDLHSETKNARTENSTGGMVVNSEGAIENHSQQKVRINGGENTRMS
;
A
#
# COMPACT_ATOMS: atom_id res chain seq x y z
N MET A 1 -42.71 2.78 -11.72
CA MET A 1 -42.83 1.44 -11.08
C MET A 1 -43.22 1.70 -9.63
N VAL A 2 -44.42 1.39 -9.24
CA VAL A 2 -44.92 1.66 -7.88
C VAL A 2 -44.80 0.35 -7.11
N GLY A 3 -43.75 0.22 -6.30
CA GLY A 3 -43.71 -0.89 -5.34
C GLY A 3 -44.75 -0.68 -4.24
N ASN A 4 -45.42 -1.72 -3.83
CA ASN A 4 -46.24 -1.70 -2.64
C ASN A 4 -45.34 -1.49 -1.43
N SER A 5 -45.43 -0.35 -0.77
CA SER A 5 -44.79 -0.09 0.52
C SER A 5 -45.74 -0.49 1.64
N SER A 6 -45.26 -1.35 2.55
CA SER A 6 -45.97 -1.60 3.80
C SER A 6 -45.63 -0.50 4.81
N ILE A 7 -46.62 0.23 5.25
CA ILE A 7 -46.52 1.24 6.29
C ILE A 7 -47.13 0.64 7.57
N ILE A 8 -46.30 0.52 8.61
CA ILE A 8 -46.78 0.16 9.93
C ILE A 8 -46.65 1.39 10.81
N THR A 9 -47.77 2.03 11.14
CA THR A 9 -47.78 3.16 12.05
C THR A 9 -48.97 3.06 12.98
N GLU A 10 -48.76 3.17 14.26
CA GLU A 10 -49.80 3.49 15.25
C GLU A 10 -49.97 5.04 15.35
N ASP A 11 -48.95 5.79 14.90
CA ASP A 11 -48.96 7.24 14.84
C ASP A 11 -48.72 7.74 13.41
N LEU A 12 -49.74 8.31 12.80
CA LEU A 12 -49.71 8.86 11.44
C LEU A 12 -48.88 10.16 11.29
N SER A 13 -48.40 10.72 12.40
CA SER A 13 -47.58 11.95 12.40
C SER A 13 -46.13 11.72 11.89
N CYS A 14 -45.61 10.49 11.98
CA CYS A 14 -44.25 10.11 11.56
C CYS A 14 -44.23 8.82 10.75
N PRO A 15 -44.78 8.78 9.54
CA PRO A 15 -44.76 7.56 8.73
C PRO A 15 -43.35 7.20 8.32
N PHE A 16 -42.96 5.95 8.48
CA PHE A 16 -41.72 5.45 7.96
C PHE A 16 -41.93 4.20 7.10
N VAL A 17 -41.09 4.01 6.08
CA VAL A 17 -41.15 2.89 5.16
C VAL A 17 -40.18 1.83 5.62
N LEU A 18 -40.70 0.67 6.03
CA LEU A 18 -39.89 -0.49 6.42
C LEU A 18 -39.21 -1.18 5.23
N GLY A 19 -39.78 -1.03 4.03
CA GLY A 19 -39.28 -1.62 2.82
C GLY A 19 -40.27 -1.56 1.67
N ALA A 20 -39.84 -1.98 0.50
CA ALA A 20 -40.64 -2.13 -0.68
C ALA A 20 -40.57 -3.55 -1.19
N HIS A 21 -41.70 -4.12 -1.60
CA HIS A 21 -41.77 -5.44 -2.22
C HIS A 21 -41.79 -5.31 -3.74
N TYR A 22 -41.14 -6.23 -4.44
CA TYR A 22 -41.29 -6.38 -5.87
C TYR A 22 -42.70 -6.91 -6.17
N ASN A 23 -43.36 -6.36 -7.18
CA ASN A 23 -44.57 -6.94 -7.72
C ASN A 23 -44.23 -8.26 -8.46
N GLY A 24 -45.23 -9.08 -8.81
CA GLY A 24 -45.00 -10.38 -9.45
C GLY A 24 -44.27 -10.33 -10.81
N GLU A 25 -44.19 -9.14 -11.45
CA GLU A 25 -43.50 -8.93 -12.71
C GLU A 25 -42.06 -8.46 -12.55
N ALA A 26 -41.75 -7.72 -11.47
CA ALA A 26 -40.41 -7.21 -11.19
C ALA A 26 -39.61 -8.19 -10.31
N LYS A 27 -38.47 -8.66 -10.80
CA LYS A 27 -37.56 -9.53 -10.08
C LYS A 27 -36.30 -8.77 -9.66
N SER A 28 -35.81 -9.03 -8.46
CA SER A 28 -34.58 -8.39 -7.95
C SER A 28 -33.31 -8.83 -8.69
N GLY A 29 -33.33 -9.98 -9.34
CA GLY A 29 -32.14 -10.62 -9.89
C GLY A 29 -31.22 -11.27 -8.85
N TYR A 30 -31.49 -11.06 -7.55
CA TYR A 30 -30.70 -11.62 -6.42
C TYR A 30 -31.43 -12.75 -5.68
N HIS A 31 -32.69 -13.01 -6.04
CA HIS A 31 -33.46 -14.07 -5.40
C HIS A 31 -32.99 -15.43 -5.90
N ASN A 32 -32.67 -16.30 -4.96
CA ASN A 32 -32.52 -17.76 -5.18
C ASN A 32 -33.45 -18.54 -4.21
N ALA A 33 -33.68 -19.79 -4.50
CA ALA A 33 -34.58 -20.65 -3.72
C ALA A 33 -34.17 -20.78 -2.24
N ASP A 34 -32.86 -20.79 -2.00
CA ASP A 34 -32.25 -20.95 -0.67
C ASP A 34 -32.12 -19.61 0.08
N ASN A 35 -32.48 -18.48 -0.57
CA ASN A 35 -32.44 -17.14 0.01
C ASN A 35 -31.06 -16.76 0.60
N ARG A 36 -29.97 -17.23 0.02
CA ARG A 36 -28.59 -17.04 0.50
C ARG A 36 -28.01 -15.67 0.09
N VAL A 37 -28.47 -15.11 -1.02
CA VAL A 37 -28.00 -13.81 -1.52
C VAL A 37 -28.91 -12.71 -1.00
N LYS A 38 -28.32 -11.66 -0.44
CA LYS A 38 -28.99 -10.41 -0.08
C LYS A 38 -28.28 -9.26 -0.78
N ALA A 39 -29.07 -8.31 -1.27
CA ALA A 39 -28.48 -7.15 -1.95
C ALA A 39 -29.26 -5.87 -1.71
N ILE A 40 -28.50 -4.78 -1.59
CA ILE A 40 -29.00 -3.42 -1.76
C ILE A 40 -28.42 -2.93 -3.09
N HIS A 41 -29.28 -2.62 -4.04
CA HIS A 41 -28.86 -2.15 -5.36
C HIS A 41 -29.61 -0.85 -5.68
N THR A 42 -28.83 0.21 -5.91
CA THR A 42 -29.38 1.53 -6.25
C THR A 42 -29.55 1.67 -7.77
N LYS A 43 -30.46 2.55 -8.20
CA LYS A 43 -30.65 2.88 -9.62
C LYS A 43 -29.35 3.42 -10.27
N SER A 44 -28.49 4.06 -9.50
CA SER A 44 -27.19 4.59 -9.94
C SER A 44 -26.09 3.53 -10.10
N GLY A 45 -26.37 2.26 -9.76
CA GLY A 45 -25.44 1.15 -9.95
C GLY A 45 -24.56 0.80 -8.74
N HIS A 46 -24.79 1.46 -7.59
CA HIS A 46 -24.08 1.07 -6.34
C HIS A 46 -24.71 -0.20 -5.74
N LYS A 47 -23.88 -1.09 -5.22
CA LYS A 47 -24.32 -2.39 -4.70
C LYS A 47 -23.63 -2.72 -3.39
N LEU A 48 -24.41 -3.22 -2.44
CA LEU A 48 -23.93 -3.99 -1.29
C LEU A 48 -24.57 -5.37 -1.37
N ILE A 49 -23.74 -6.41 -1.48
CA ILE A 49 -24.19 -7.78 -1.72
C ILE A 49 -23.59 -8.68 -0.65
N PHE A 50 -24.43 -9.49 -0.02
CA PHE A 50 -24.06 -10.68 0.74
C PHE A 50 -24.20 -11.85 -0.22
N THR A 51 -23.10 -12.47 -0.58
CA THR A 51 -23.02 -13.47 -1.63
C THR A 51 -23.35 -14.88 -1.11
N GLU A 52 -23.55 -15.83 -2.01
CA GLU A 52 -23.85 -17.21 -1.64
C GLU A 52 -22.67 -17.91 -0.97
N ASP A 53 -21.44 -17.50 -1.29
CA ASP A 53 -20.19 -17.97 -0.69
C ASP A 53 -19.85 -17.26 0.64
N GLU A 54 -20.87 -16.63 1.26
CA GLU A 54 -20.78 -15.94 2.55
C GLU A 54 -19.88 -14.70 2.54
N SER A 55 -19.48 -14.18 1.38
CA SER A 55 -18.68 -12.98 1.23
C SER A 55 -19.54 -11.70 1.21
N ILE A 56 -18.92 -10.56 1.49
CA ILE A 56 -19.56 -9.25 1.41
C ILE A 56 -18.86 -8.43 0.32
N LEU A 57 -19.66 -7.90 -0.61
CA LEU A 57 -19.18 -7.08 -1.72
C LEU A 57 -19.84 -5.69 -1.69
N LEU A 58 -19.04 -4.65 -1.59
CA LEU A 58 -19.43 -3.27 -1.82
C LEU A 58 -18.79 -2.80 -3.12
N THR A 59 -19.62 -2.34 -4.07
CA THR A 59 -19.12 -1.86 -5.36
C THR A 59 -19.95 -0.71 -5.89
N ASP A 60 -19.34 0.12 -6.72
CA ASP A 60 -20.02 1.16 -7.48
C ASP A 60 -20.03 0.83 -8.99
N LYS A 61 -20.66 1.73 -9.76
CA LYS A 61 -20.77 1.60 -11.23
C LYS A 61 -19.43 1.77 -11.97
N ASN A 62 -18.42 2.36 -11.33
CA ASN A 62 -17.14 2.71 -11.92
C ASN A 62 -16.06 1.65 -11.65
N GLY A 63 -16.38 0.63 -10.87
CA GLY A 63 -15.46 -0.48 -10.57
C GLY A 63 -14.66 -0.32 -9.29
N ASN A 64 -15.01 0.63 -8.41
CA ASN A 64 -14.47 0.64 -7.05
C ASN A 64 -15.05 -0.54 -6.27
N VAL A 65 -14.21 -1.26 -5.54
CA VAL A 65 -14.58 -2.49 -4.84
C VAL A 65 -13.98 -2.54 -3.44
N ILE A 66 -14.81 -2.95 -2.48
CA ILE A 66 -14.38 -3.51 -1.19
C ILE A 66 -15.01 -4.89 -1.08
N LYS A 67 -14.19 -5.94 -0.97
CA LYS A 67 -14.64 -7.31 -0.81
C LYS A 67 -14.07 -7.89 0.48
N LEU A 68 -14.94 -8.42 1.34
CA LEU A 68 -14.58 -9.30 2.42
C LEU A 68 -14.78 -10.73 1.92
N ASP A 69 -13.70 -11.39 1.55
CA ASP A 69 -13.72 -12.72 0.97
C ASP A 69 -13.63 -13.76 2.09
N THR A 70 -14.76 -14.37 2.43
CA THR A 70 -14.84 -15.33 3.55
C THR A 70 -14.07 -16.61 3.25
N GLN A 71 -14.15 -17.13 2.03
CA GLN A 71 -13.45 -18.37 1.65
C GLN A 71 -11.95 -18.15 1.53
N GLY A 72 -11.53 -17.04 0.91
CA GLY A 72 -10.11 -16.67 0.79
C GLY A 72 -9.50 -16.10 2.07
N LYS A 73 -10.33 -15.78 3.10
CA LYS A 73 -9.91 -15.17 4.37
C LYS A 73 -9.13 -13.87 4.20
N ASN A 74 -9.52 -13.07 3.22
CA ASN A 74 -8.84 -11.82 2.87
C ASN A 74 -9.82 -10.66 2.70
N ILE A 75 -9.28 -9.47 2.66
CA ILE A 75 -9.98 -8.24 2.33
C ILE A 75 -9.29 -7.63 1.11
N GLU A 76 -10.07 -7.38 0.07
CA GLU A 76 -9.63 -6.74 -1.16
C GLU A 76 -10.20 -5.32 -1.23
N ILE A 77 -9.34 -4.33 -1.50
CA ILE A 77 -9.73 -2.96 -1.76
C ILE A 77 -9.10 -2.56 -3.09
N SER A 78 -9.92 -2.24 -4.07
CA SER A 78 -9.43 -1.84 -5.40
C SER A 78 -10.20 -0.66 -5.95
N ALA A 79 -9.51 0.16 -6.73
CA ALA A 79 -10.08 1.26 -7.49
C ALA A 79 -9.38 1.35 -8.85
N PRO A 80 -10.10 1.65 -9.96
CA PRO A 80 -9.49 1.81 -11.27
C PRO A 80 -8.47 2.95 -11.35
N GLU A 81 -8.63 4.00 -10.54
CA GLU A 81 -7.81 5.20 -10.60
C GLU A 81 -6.97 5.41 -9.33
N THR A 82 -7.61 5.68 -8.19
CA THR A 82 -6.87 6.13 -7.00
C THR A 82 -7.52 5.63 -5.72
N ILE A 83 -6.69 5.21 -4.76
CA ILE A 83 -7.06 4.99 -3.37
C ILE A 83 -6.30 6.01 -2.51
N ASN A 84 -7.02 6.91 -1.83
CA ASN A 84 -6.45 7.87 -0.89
C ASN A 84 -6.68 7.40 0.54
N ILE A 85 -5.59 7.23 1.29
CA ILE A 85 -5.63 6.90 2.71
C ILE A 85 -5.03 8.07 3.48
N THR A 86 -5.85 8.81 4.23
CA THR A 86 -5.41 10.00 4.97
C THR A 86 -5.88 9.90 6.41
N ALA A 87 -4.96 9.98 7.35
CA ALA A 87 -5.27 9.98 8.78
C ALA A 87 -4.16 10.70 9.58
N LYS A 88 -4.44 11.04 10.83
CA LYS A 88 -3.41 11.49 11.76
C LYS A 88 -2.31 10.43 11.95
N ASN A 89 -2.68 9.15 12.04
CA ASN A 89 -1.77 8.02 12.17
C ASN A 89 -2.26 6.88 11.27
N ILE A 90 -1.36 6.27 10.52
CA ILE A 90 -1.61 5.06 9.73
C ILE A 90 -0.61 4.01 10.21
N ASN A 91 -1.11 2.89 10.76
CA ASN A 91 -0.29 1.79 11.25
C ASN A 91 -0.52 0.58 10.34
N LEU A 92 0.53 0.17 9.64
CA LEU A 92 0.54 -1.06 8.83
C LEU A 92 1.41 -2.09 9.57
N LYS A 93 0.83 -3.22 9.90
CA LYS A 93 1.53 -4.31 10.59
C LYS A 93 1.11 -5.64 9.97
N ALA A 94 2.08 -6.40 9.52
CA ALA A 94 1.92 -7.78 9.10
C ALA A 94 2.77 -8.70 9.97
N SER A 95 2.36 -9.95 10.15
CA SER A 95 3.15 -10.98 10.82
C SER A 95 4.18 -11.61 9.90
N ASP A 96 4.02 -11.46 8.60
CA ASP A 96 4.83 -12.08 7.57
C ASP A 96 5.43 -11.01 6.64
N SER A 97 4.71 -10.50 5.65
CA SER A 97 5.25 -9.51 4.71
C SER A 97 4.36 -8.28 4.51
N ILE A 98 4.97 -7.19 4.12
CA ILE A 98 4.32 -6.00 3.55
C ILE A 98 5.05 -5.70 2.24
N ASP A 99 4.34 -5.79 1.11
CA ASP A 99 4.88 -5.58 -0.21
C ASP A 99 4.41 -4.24 -0.78
N PHE A 100 5.34 -3.44 -1.29
CA PHE A 100 5.07 -2.22 -2.03
C PHE A 100 5.58 -2.38 -3.45
N ASP A 101 4.69 -2.40 -4.42
CA ASP A 101 5.01 -2.53 -5.83
C ASP A 101 4.40 -1.39 -6.63
N ALA A 102 5.18 -0.74 -7.48
CA ALA A 102 4.73 0.32 -8.36
C ALA A 102 5.50 0.31 -9.68
N ASN A 103 4.79 0.31 -10.79
CA ASN A 103 5.40 0.32 -12.13
C ASN A 103 6.19 1.60 -12.43
N VAL A 104 5.93 2.70 -11.75
CA VAL A 104 6.54 3.99 -12.05
C VAL A 104 7.32 4.53 -10.86
N ASN A 105 6.64 4.89 -9.76
CA ASN A 105 7.29 5.56 -8.64
C ASN A 105 6.76 5.09 -7.29
N ILE A 106 7.65 4.95 -6.32
CA ILE A 106 7.35 4.94 -4.89
C ILE A 106 8.02 6.18 -4.31
N THR A 107 7.24 7.07 -3.70
CA THR A 107 7.75 8.29 -3.07
C THR A 107 7.46 8.26 -1.57
N GLU A 108 8.51 8.44 -0.76
CA GLU A 108 8.38 8.52 0.69
C GLU A 108 8.91 9.88 1.17
N THR A 109 8.13 10.59 1.96
CA THR A 109 8.53 11.88 2.54
C THR A 109 8.28 11.88 4.04
N ALA A 110 9.29 12.22 4.81
CA ALA A 110 9.19 12.36 6.26
C ALA A 110 9.67 13.75 6.69
N GLY A 111 8.83 14.53 7.35
CA GLY A 111 9.15 15.89 7.78
C GLY A 111 10.18 15.97 8.92
N LYS A 112 10.49 14.86 9.60
CA LYS A 112 11.48 14.83 10.69
C LYS A 112 12.45 13.66 10.56
N ALA A 113 11.97 12.43 10.59
CA ALA A 113 12.84 11.25 10.61
C ALA A 113 12.19 10.06 9.89
N LYS A 114 13.03 9.29 9.20
CA LYS A 114 12.73 7.95 8.72
C LYS A 114 13.68 6.98 9.40
N ARG A 115 13.15 5.88 9.95
CA ARG A 115 13.93 4.83 10.60
C ARG A 115 13.64 3.49 9.95
N SER A 116 14.68 2.71 9.68
CA SER A 116 14.59 1.32 9.23
C SER A 116 15.42 0.44 10.14
N ASP A 117 14.79 -0.52 10.83
CA ASP A 117 15.46 -1.54 11.61
C ASP A 117 15.28 -2.88 10.90
N ILE A 118 16.38 -3.48 10.48
CA ILE A 118 16.38 -4.71 9.68
C ILE A 118 17.16 -5.77 10.45
N GLY A 119 16.50 -6.84 10.87
CA GLY A 119 17.11 -7.93 11.62
C GLY A 119 17.92 -8.92 10.78
N GLY A 120 17.81 -8.84 9.48
CA GLY A 120 18.54 -9.65 8.51
C GLY A 120 19.26 -8.79 7.47
N ASP A 121 19.16 -9.16 6.21
CA ASP A 121 19.84 -8.50 5.11
C ASP A 121 19.01 -7.35 4.52
N MET A 122 19.68 -6.29 4.09
CA MET A 122 19.12 -5.24 3.24
C MET A 122 19.76 -5.32 1.86
N PHE A 123 18.95 -5.46 0.83
CA PHE A 123 19.37 -5.47 -0.55
C PHE A 123 18.82 -4.25 -1.29
N VAL A 124 19.71 -3.49 -1.95
CA VAL A 124 19.34 -2.35 -2.80
C VAL A 124 19.92 -2.57 -4.20
N TYR A 125 19.07 -2.70 -5.19
CA TYR A 125 19.45 -2.80 -6.59
C TYR A 125 18.90 -1.60 -7.36
N VAL A 126 19.77 -0.87 -8.04
CA VAL A 126 19.40 0.31 -8.85
C VAL A 126 20.02 0.16 -10.24
N ASN A 127 19.19 0.05 -11.27
CA ASN A 127 19.65 -0.05 -12.67
C ASN A 127 20.12 1.30 -13.25
N GLY A 128 19.84 2.40 -12.58
CA GLY A 128 20.24 3.75 -12.95
C GLY A 128 21.21 4.35 -11.93
N ALA A 129 21.00 5.57 -11.56
CA ALA A 129 21.79 6.26 -10.56
C ALA A 129 21.18 6.14 -9.16
N LEU A 130 22.01 5.87 -8.17
CA LEU A 130 21.68 6.10 -6.76
C LEU A 130 22.27 7.44 -6.35
N THR A 131 21.44 8.37 -5.88
CA THR A 131 21.88 9.68 -5.38
C THR A 131 21.52 9.82 -3.92
N GLU A 132 22.50 10.15 -3.09
CA GLU A 132 22.32 10.46 -1.68
C GLU A 132 22.86 11.85 -1.41
N VAL A 133 22.03 12.73 -0.83
CA VAL A 133 22.40 14.09 -0.45
C VAL A 133 22.13 14.27 1.03
N ILE A 134 23.17 14.59 1.79
CA ILE A 134 23.10 14.77 3.24
C ILE A 134 23.68 16.14 3.58
N GLU A 135 22.84 17.03 4.13
CA GLU A 135 23.26 18.36 4.56
C GLU A 135 23.98 18.37 5.91
N GLY A 136 23.84 17.31 6.68
CA GLY A 136 24.50 17.12 7.97
C GLY A 136 25.59 16.05 7.91
N ASP A 137 25.77 15.34 9.00
CA ASP A 137 26.77 14.29 9.11
C ASP A 137 26.30 12.97 8.54
N LEU A 138 27.14 12.25 7.82
CA LEU A 138 26.98 10.84 7.46
C LEU A 138 27.86 9.97 8.36
N HIS A 139 27.25 9.14 9.18
CA HIS A 139 27.95 8.10 9.95
C HIS A 139 27.64 6.72 9.37
N SER A 140 28.68 5.96 9.04
CA SER A 140 28.56 4.59 8.54
C SER A 140 29.54 3.68 9.29
N GLU A 141 29.02 2.68 9.98
CA GLU A 141 29.80 1.72 10.76
C GLU A 141 29.49 0.29 10.30
N THR A 142 30.51 -0.53 10.14
CA THR A 142 30.40 -1.98 9.88
C THR A 142 31.28 -2.75 10.83
N LYS A 143 30.77 -3.84 11.38
CA LYS A 143 31.56 -4.74 12.26
C LYS A 143 32.52 -5.65 11.48
N ASN A 144 32.22 -5.90 10.22
CA ASN A 144 32.98 -6.76 9.33
C ASN A 144 33.56 -5.96 8.16
N ALA A 145 33.83 -6.62 7.04
CA ALA A 145 34.38 -5.98 5.86
C ALA A 145 33.38 -5.00 5.19
N ARG A 146 33.90 -3.88 4.73
CA ARG A 146 33.24 -2.98 3.79
C ARG A 146 33.96 -3.06 2.46
N THR A 147 33.25 -3.33 1.38
CA THR A 147 33.79 -3.42 0.03
C THR A 147 33.07 -2.43 -0.88
N GLU A 148 33.84 -1.63 -1.60
CA GLU A 148 33.34 -0.70 -2.61
C GLU A 148 34.07 -0.99 -3.92
N ASN A 149 33.32 -1.29 -4.99
CA ASN A 149 33.86 -1.57 -6.31
C ASN A 149 33.25 -0.61 -7.34
N SER A 150 34.08 -0.07 -8.20
CA SER A 150 33.66 0.74 -9.33
C SER A 150 34.42 0.29 -10.58
N THR A 151 33.72 0.03 -11.68
CA THR A 151 34.34 -0.26 -13.00
C THR A 151 34.75 1.01 -13.72
N GLY A 152 34.22 2.16 -13.33
CA GLY A 152 34.64 3.48 -13.80
C GLY A 152 35.60 4.15 -12.82
N GLY A 153 35.43 5.44 -12.62
CA GLY A 153 36.20 6.20 -11.63
C GLY A 153 35.53 6.19 -10.26
N MET A 154 36.33 6.36 -9.22
CA MET A 154 35.87 6.71 -7.87
C MET A 154 36.55 8.01 -7.48
N VAL A 155 35.75 9.00 -7.07
CA VAL A 155 36.26 10.30 -6.66
C VAL A 155 35.81 10.57 -5.24
N VAL A 156 36.74 10.92 -4.37
CA VAL A 156 36.47 11.38 -3.01
C VAL A 156 37.06 12.77 -2.86
N ASN A 157 36.23 13.76 -2.66
CA ASN A 157 36.62 15.15 -2.42
C ASN A 157 36.23 15.59 -1.01
N SER A 158 37.12 16.34 -0.37
CA SER A 158 36.86 16.98 0.92
C SER A 158 37.54 18.35 0.94
N GLU A 159 36.87 19.34 1.49
CA GLU A 159 37.48 20.64 1.80
C GLU A 159 38.36 20.56 3.06
N GLY A 160 38.12 19.59 3.93
CA GLY A 160 38.89 19.29 5.11
C GLY A 160 39.88 18.14 4.88
N ALA A 161 40.36 17.55 5.97
CA ALA A 161 41.24 16.40 5.91
C ALA A 161 40.50 15.11 5.51
N ILE A 162 41.17 14.25 4.76
CA ILE A 162 40.79 12.86 4.55
C ILE A 162 41.76 12.00 5.35
N GLU A 163 41.27 11.33 6.40
CA GLU A 163 42.08 10.51 7.27
C GLU A 163 41.74 9.03 7.11
N ASN A 164 42.77 8.21 6.84
CA ASN A 164 42.63 6.78 6.76
C ASN A 164 43.50 6.13 7.85
N HIS A 165 42.88 5.56 8.88
CA HIS A 165 43.55 4.90 9.98
C HIS A 165 43.37 3.39 9.90
N SER A 166 44.46 2.66 10.11
CA SER A 166 44.45 1.19 10.21
C SER A 166 45.43 0.74 11.28
N GLN A 167 45.00 -0.20 12.11
CA GLN A 167 45.90 -0.84 13.07
C GLN A 167 46.94 -1.80 12.41
N GLN A 168 46.74 -2.17 11.13
CA GLN A 168 47.63 -3.06 10.42
C GLN A 168 48.31 -2.37 9.23
N LYS A 169 47.63 -2.34 8.08
CA LYS A 169 48.17 -1.76 6.83
C LYS A 169 47.12 -0.99 6.07
N VAL A 170 47.54 0.16 5.56
CA VAL A 170 46.86 0.86 4.46
C VAL A 170 47.64 0.53 3.19
N ARG A 171 46.97 -0.03 2.17
CA ARG A 171 47.60 -0.33 0.87
C ARG A 171 46.90 0.51 -0.19
N ILE A 172 47.67 1.31 -0.92
CA ILE A 172 47.22 2.07 -2.07
C ILE A 172 48.04 1.56 -3.27
N ASN A 173 47.39 0.85 -4.18
CA ASN A 173 48.01 0.33 -5.38
C ASN A 173 47.48 1.06 -6.60
N GLY A 174 48.32 1.67 -7.37
CA GLY A 174 48.01 2.29 -8.66
C GLY A 174 48.73 1.57 -9.80
N GLY A 175 48.11 1.49 -10.98
CA GLY A 175 48.74 0.85 -12.17
C GLY A 175 49.91 1.69 -12.72
N GLU A 176 49.71 2.93 -13.08
CA GLU A 176 50.73 3.76 -13.72
C GLU A 176 51.19 4.98 -12.90
N ASN A 177 50.32 5.58 -12.11
CA ASN A 177 50.67 6.73 -11.30
C ASN A 177 49.93 6.77 -9.96
N THR A 178 50.66 6.51 -8.87
CA THR A 178 50.16 6.85 -7.52
C THR A 178 50.93 8.12 -7.08
N ARG A 179 50.23 9.23 -6.99
CA ARG A 179 50.81 10.51 -6.54
C ARG A 179 50.25 10.81 -5.14
N MET A 180 51.15 10.85 -4.17
CA MET A 180 50.90 11.37 -2.83
C MET A 180 51.67 12.66 -2.68
N SER A 181 50.98 13.74 -2.43
CA SER A 181 51.56 15.08 -2.17
C SER A 181 51.28 15.52 -0.76
#